data_56f54397d950947cff39ad61d2f7d760
#
_entry.id   56f54397d950947cff39ad61d2f7d760
#
_cell.length_a   1.000
_cell.length_b   1.000
_cell.length_c   1.000
_cell.angle_alpha   90.00
_cell.angle_beta   90.00
_cell.angle_gamma   90.00
#
_symmetry.space_group_name_H-M   'P 1'
#
loop_
_entity.id
_entity.type
_entity.pdbx_description
1 polymer ?
#
loop_
_entity_poly.entity_id
_entity_poly.type
_entity_poly.pdbx_seq_one_letter_code
_entity_poly.pdbx_strand_id
1 'polypeptide(L)'
;KEPALYEIYLKRKLTKPVILRFLPHFSEFCIYGGYPRVALSATREEKETVLKNIYNTYFLKEIKEILNIQEDYKLSKLINALALQIGNVINYNELSAITGLNHGDLLNKMNILEKTFICLRSLPFHTNKRTELVKAPKMFFLDAGFRNTVIKNFQPVSQRQDKGALYENFAASEICKKGFDVKYWRTKSKAEVDFVIEKRGAVVPEEIKSH
;
A
#
# COMPACT_ATOMS: atom_id res chain seq x y z
N LYS A 1 -5.03 -22.10 3.53
CA LYS A 1 -4.74 -23.30 2.72
C LYS A 1 -3.84 -24.34 3.43
N GLU A 2 -3.13 -23.96 4.47
CA GLU A 2 -2.31 -24.86 5.30
C GLU A 2 -2.67 -24.68 6.80
N PRO A 3 -3.65 -25.42 7.34
CA PRO A 3 -4.09 -25.28 8.74
C PRO A 3 -2.94 -25.44 9.74
N ALA A 4 -1.99 -26.34 9.45
CA ALA A 4 -0.84 -26.59 10.33
C ALA A 4 0.09 -25.37 10.46
N LEU A 5 0.29 -24.59 9.41
CA LEU A 5 1.08 -23.33 9.46
C LEU A 5 0.35 -22.27 10.29
N TYR A 6 -0.96 -22.17 10.15
CA TYR A 6 -1.76 -21.24 10.94
C TYR A 6 -1.67 -21.53 12.45
N GLU A 7 -1.76 -22.79 12.84
CA GLU A 7 -1.57 -23.22 14.24
C GLU A 7 -0.16 -22.86 14.79
N ILE A 8 0.88 -23.04 13.98
CA ILE A 8 2.27 -22.66 14.36
C ILE A 8 2.38 -21.14 14.54
N TYR A 9 1.76 -20.36 13.65
CA TYR A 9 1.71 -18.90 13.73
C TYR A 9 1.01 -18.44 15.01
N LEU A 10 -0.15 -19.01 15.34
CA LEU A 10 -0.88 -18.69 16.57
C LEU A 10 -0.07 -18.97 17.83
N LYS A 11 0.70 -20.06 17.85
CA LYS A 11 1.58 -20.45 18.96
C LYS A 11 2.89 -19.64 19.03
N ARG A 12 3.11 -18.70 18.09
CA ARG A 12 4.32 -17.85 17.97
C ARG A 12 5.65 -18.63 17.98
N LYS A 13 5.64 -19.90 17.55
CA LYS A 13 6.82 -20.77 17.44
C LYS A 13 7.48 -20.61 16.06
N LEU A 14 7.96 -19.40 15.76
CA LEU A 14 8.54 -19.06 14.45
C LEU A 14 10.04 -19.38 14.46
N THR A 15 10.39 -20.62 14.16
CA THR A 15 11.78 -21.02 13.87
C THR A 15 12.14 -20.71 12.42
N LYS A 16 13.45 -20.63 12.11
CA LYS A 16 13.92 -20.37 10.73
C LYS A 16 13.32 -21.32 9.69
N PRO A 17 13.24 -22.65 9.89
CA PRO A 17 12.57 -23.56 8.94
C PRO A 17 11.08 -23.26 8.77
N VAL A 18 10.40 -22.86 9.84
CA VAL A 18 8.97 -22.48 9.78
C VAL A 18 8.79 -21.19 8.99
N ILE A 19 9.64 -20.18 9.22
CA ILE A 19 9.59 -18.92 8.46
C ILE A 19 9.76 -19.19 6.96
N LEU A 20 10.70 -20.07 6.57
CA LEU A 20 10.92 -20.43 5.18
C LEU A 20 9.67 -21.03 4.51
N ARG A 21 8.81 -21.73 5.26
CA ARG A 21 7.52 -22.23 4.74
C ARG A 21 6.49 -21.11 4.49
N PHE A 22 6.60 -19.98 5.17
CA PHE A 22 5.73 -18.81 4.92
C PHE A 22 6.16 -18.00 3.71
N LEU A 23 7.41 -18.05 3.28
CA LEU A 23 7.92 -17.19 2.20
C LEU A 23 7.15 -17.31 0.88
N PRO A 24 6.75 -18.51 0.40
CA PRO A 24 5.92 -18.61 -0.81
C PRO A 24 4.57 -17.90 -0.66
N HIS A 25 3.91 -18.06 0.49
CA HIS A 25 2.63 -17.41 0.78
C HIS A 25 2.78 -15.89 0.93
N PHE A 26 3.86 -15.44 1.55
CA PHE A 26 4.21 -14.03 1.64
C PHE A 26 4.45 -13.43 0.25
N SER A 27 5.24 -14.12 -0.59
CA SER A 27 5.49 -13.69 -1.97
C SER A 27 4.19 -13.64 -2.78
N GLU A 28 3.33 -14.64 -2.65
CA GLU A 28 2.03 -14.69 -3.30
C GLU A 28 1.14 -13.51 -2.84
N PHE A 29 1.13 -13.21 -1.54
CA PHE A 29 0.40 -12.08 -0.97
C PHE A 29 0.92 -10.74 -1.51
N CYS A 30 2.24 -10.56 -1.60
CA CYS A 30 2.84 -9.35 -2.17
C CYS A 30 2.49 -9.15 -3.66
N ILE A 31 2.23 -10.24 -4.40
CA ILE A 31 1.87 -10.17 -5.84
C ILE A 31 0.36 -9.97 -6.01
N TYR A 32 -0.46 -10.79 -5.34
CA TYR A 32 -1.91 -10.86 -5.60
C TYR A 32 -2.77 -10.23 -4.49
N GLY A 33 -2.16 -9.78 -3.39
CA GLY A 33 -2.89 -9.18 -2.27
C GLY A 33 -3.69 -10.17 -1.43
N GLY A 34 -4.59 -9.64 -0.62
CA GLY A 34 -5.38 -10.38 0.37
C GLY A 34 -6.89 -10.32 0.18
N TYR A 35 -7.41 -9.86 -0.95
CA TYR A 35 -8.86 -9.94 -1.20
C TYR A 35 -9.34 -11.39 -1.08
N PRO A 36 -10.41 -11.68 -0.32
CA PRO A 36 -10.83 -13.05 -0.06
C PRO A 36 -11.03 -13.89 -1.31
N ARG A 37 -11.69 -13.33 -2.33
CA ARG A 37 -11.94 -14.02 -3.60
C ARG A 37 -10.65 -14.32 -4.35
N VAL A 38 -9.65 -13.43 -4.30
CA VAL A 38 -8.33 -13.64 -4.89
C VAL A 38 -7.57 -14.73 -4.15
N ALA A 39 -7.57 -14.69 -2.82
CA ALA A 39 -6.90 -15.67 -1.98
C ALA A 39 -7.47 -17.10 -2.14
N LEU A 40 -8.76 -17.22 -2.48
CA LEU A 40 -9.44 -18.49 -2.71
C LEU A 40 -9.32 -19.00 -4.16
N SER A 41 -8.91 -18.16 -5.11
CA SER A 41 -8.69 -18.57 -6.50
C SER A 41 -7.54 -19.55 -6.61
N ALA A 42 -7.71 -20.59 -7.45
CA ALA A 42 -6.76 -21.70 -7.55
C ALA A 42 -5.56 -21.36 -8.45
N THR A 43 -5.78 -20.66 -9.56
CA THR A 43 -4.76 -20.35 -10.56
C THR A 43 -4.36 -18.87 -10.55
N ARG A 44 -3.21 -18.55 -11.16
CA ARG A 44 -2.74 -17.17 -11.34
C ARG A 44 -3.69 -16.39 -12.23
N GLU A 45 -4.16 -17.00 -13.30
CA GLU A 45 -5.08 -16.41 -14.28
C GLU A 45 -6.41 -16.03 -13.62
N GLU A 46 -6.94 -16.88 -12.75
CA GLU A 46 -8.14 -16.59 -11.96
C GLU A 46 -7.91 -15.41 -11.02
N LYS A 47 -6.78 -15.38 -10.30
CA LYS A 47 -6.42 -14.26 -9.40
C LYS A 47 -6.36 -12.93 -10.13
N GLU A 48 -5.66 -12.89 -11.27
CA GLU A 48 -5.56 -11.70 -12.11
C GLU A 48 -6.91 -11.26 -12.66
N THR A 49 -7.75 -12.22 -13.08
CA THR A 49 -9.10 -11.94 -13.57
C THR A 49 -9.97 -11.32 -12.48
N VAL A 50 -9.94 -11.90 -11.27
CA VAL A 50 -10.68 -11.36 -10.12
C VAL A 50 -10.18 -9.95 -9.77
N LEU A 51 -8.88 -9.71 -9.75
CA LEU A 51 -8.31 -8.40 -9.48
C LEU A 51 -8.67 -7.36 -10.52
N LYS A 52 -8.64 -7.73 -11.81
CA LYS A 52 -9.11 -6.86 -12.92
C LYS A 52 -10.59 -6.50 -12.77
N ASN A 53 -11.42 -7.46 -12.37
CA ASN A 53 -12.84 -7.22 -12.12
C ASN A 53 -13.06 -6.29 -10.92
N ILE A 54 -12.30 -6.45 -9.82
CA ILE A 54 -12.33 -5.54 -8.67
C ILE A 54 -11.94 -4.13 -9.11
N TYR A 55 -10.85 -3.98 -9.86
CA TYR A 55 -10.41 -2.70 -10.36
C TYR A 55 -11.46 -2.04 -11.26
N ASN A 56 -12.01 -2.76 -12.23
CA ASN A 56 -12.97 -2.22 -13.19
C ASN A 56 -14.33 -1.90 -12.55
N THR A 57 -14.83 -2.77 -11.67
CA THR A 57 -16.16 -2.59 -11.07
C THR A 57 -16.11 -1.65 -9.88
N TYR A 58 -15.24 -1.92 -8.90
CA TYR A 58 -15.20 -1.13 -7.67
C TYR A 58 -14.54 0.23 -7.91
N PHE A 59 -13.36 0.26 -8.54
CA PHE A 59 -12.63 1.51 -8.71
C PHE A 59 -13.18 2.35 -9.86
N LEU A 60 -13.22 1.80 -11.09
CA LEU A 60 -13.61 2.60 -12.25
C LEU A 60 -15.09 2.95 -12.27
N LYS A 61 -15.98 2.13 -11.73
CA LYS A 61 -17.41 2.39 -11.72
C LYS A 61 -17.85 3.09 -10.43
N GLU A 62 -17.72 2.44 -9.28
CA GLU A 62 -18.27 2.95 -8.02
C GLU A 62 -17.57 4.22 -7.52
N ILE A 63 -16.23 4.25 -7.53
CA ILE A 63 -15.48 5.45 -7.10
C ILE A 63 -15.75 6.63 -8.03
N LYS A 64 -15.88 6.37 -9.31
CA LYS A 64 -16.22 7.38 -10.31
C LYS A 64 -17.63 7.97 -10.08
N GLU A 65 -18.61 7.13 -9.78
CA GLU A 65 -19.98 7.57 -9.45
C GLU A 65 -20.01 8.39 -8.15
N ILE A 66 -19.33 7.94 -7.09
CA ILE A 66 -19.23 8.66 -5.81
C ILE A 66 -18.60 10.06 -6.00
N LEU A 67 -17.62 10.16 -6.88
CA LEU A 67 -16.90 11.40 -7.16
C LEU A 67 -17.61 12.31 -8.16
N ASN A 68 -18.68 11.84 -8.81
CA ASN A 68 -19.32 12.52 -9.93
C ASN A 68 -18.30 13.01 -10.99
N ILE A 69 -17.31 12.13 -11.30
CA ILE A 69 -16.18 12.50 -12.15
C ILE A 69 -16.57 12.37 -13.62
N GLN A 70 -16.59 13.50 -14.32
CA GLN A 70 -16.73 13.52 -15.77
C GLN A 70 -15.41 13.15 -16.49
N GLU A 71 -14.25 13.46 -15.90
CA GLU A 71 -12.92 13.23 -16.47
C GLU A 71 -12.23 12.03 -15.84
N ASP A 72 -12.63 10.84 -16.24
CA ASP A 72 -12.16 9.54 -15.77
C ASP A 72 -10.63 9.32 -15.88
N TYR A 73 -10.05 9.87 -16.95
CA TYR A 73 -8.63 9.69 -17.22
C TYR A 73 -7.71 10.38 -16.20
N LYS A 74 -8.12 11.49 -15.59
CA LYS A 74 -7.32 12.18 -14.56
C LYS A 74 -7.22 11.36 -13.27
N LEU A 75 -8.31 10.72 -12.86
CA LEU A 75 -8.29 9.81 -11.72
C LEU A 75 -7.45 8.57 -12.01
N SER A 76 -7.59 8.00 -13.22
CA SER A 76 -6.78 6.86 -13.65
C SER A 76 -5.29 7.20 -13.70
N LYS A 77 -4.91 8.39 -14.17
CA LYS A 77 -3.53 8.88 -14.10
C LYS A 77 -3.05 9.04 -12.66
N LEU A 78 -3.89 9.59 -11.77
CA LEU A 78 -3.51 9.79 -10.37
C LEU A 78 -3.22 8.45 -9.68
N ILE A 79 -4.11 7.46 -9.79
CA ILE A 79 -3.89 6.19 -9.13
C ILE A 79 -2.69 5.43 -9.71
N ASN A 80 -2.44 5.54 -11.02
CA ASN A 80 -1.24 5.00 -11.66
C ASN A 80 0.03 5.68 -11.11
N ALA A 81 0.07 7.01 -11.04
CA ALA A 81 1.20 7.74 -10.50
C ALA A 81 1.49 7.38 -9.04
N LEU A 82 0.44 7.28 -8.20
CA LEU A 82 0.57 6.83 -6.82
C LEU A 82 1.07 5.39 -6.71
N ALA A 83 0.59 4.49 -7.58
CA ALA A 83 1.00 3.09 -7.60
C ALA A 83 2.46 2.90 -8.02
N LEU A 84 2.98 3.74 -8.92
CA LEU A 84 4.37 3.70 -9.35
C LEU A 84 5.33 4.25 -8.30
N GLN A 85 4.87 5.17 -7.44
CA GLN A 85 5.71 5.84 -6.43
C GLN A 85 5.39 5.42 -4.98
N ILE A 86 4.85 4.20 -4.76
CA ILE A 86 4.57 3.72 -3.40
C ILE A 86 5.81 3.85 -2.51
N GLY A 87 5.61 4.23 -1.25
CA GLY A 87 6.69 4.42 -0.29
C GLY A 87 7.52 5.70 -0.45
N ASN A 88 7.33 6.44 -1.53
CA ASN A 88 7.99 7.73 -1.72
C ASN A 88 7.18 8.89 -1.13
N VAL A 89 7.88 9.93 -0.70
CA VAL A 89 7.24 11.17 -0.27
C VAL A 89 6.57 11.85 -1.47
N ILE A 90 5.30 12.22 -1.34
CA ILE A 90 4.51 12.80 -2.41
C ILE A 90 5.05 14.18 -2.81
N ASN A 91 5.24 14.35 -4.11
CA ASN A 91 5.45 15.65 -4.74
C ASN A 91 4.16 16.10 -5.43
N TYR A 92 3.43 17.01 -4.81
CA TYR A 92 2.15 17.50 -5.33
C TYR A 92 2.27 18.21 -6.67
N ASN A 93 3.37 18.95 -6.92
CA ASN A 93 3.58 19.64 -8.20
C ASN A 93 3.78 18.63 -9.33
N GLU A 94 4.55 17.58 -9.09
CA GLU A 94 4.74 16.49 -10.04
C GLU A 94 3.45 15.75 -10.35
N LEU A 95 2.67 15.40 -9.31
CA LEU A 95 1.36 14.77 -9.48
C LEU A 95 0.39 15.68 -10.25
N SER A 96 0.37 16.98 -9.98
CA SER A 96 -0.44 17.95 -10.72
C SER A 96 -0.04 18.00 -12.20
N ALA A 97 1.26 17.99 -12.50
CA ALA A 97 1.76 17.98 -13.87
C ALA A 97 1.37 16.67 -14.62
N ILE A 98 1.51 15.51 -13.97
CA ILE A 98 1.16 14.22 -14.58
C ILE A 98 -0.35 14.10 -14.84
N THR A 99 -1.17 14.53 -13.88
CA THR A 99 -2.61 14.31 -13.90
C THR A 99 -3.40 15.41 -14.59
N GLY A 100 -2.85 16.62 -14.67
CA GLY A 100 -3.57 17.82 -15.07
C GLY A 100 -4.61 18.28 -14.04
N LEU A 101 -4.48 17.84 -12.77
CA LEU A 101 -5.34 18.28 -11.66
C LEU A 101 -4.73 19.50 -10.98
N ASN A 102 -5.55 20.47 -10.60
CA ASN A 102 -5.10 21.50 -9.68
C ASN A 102 -4.86 20.93 -8.28
N HIS A 103 -4.20 21.70 -7.41
CA HIS A 103 -3.82 21.23 -6.08
C HIS A 103 -5.03 20.84 -5.21
N GLY A 104 -6.11 21.59 -5.24
CA GLY A 104 -7.33 21.31 -4.47
C GLY A 104 -8.02 20.03 -4.91
N ASP A 105 -8.18 19.82 -6.21
CA ASP A 105 -8.75 18.59 -6.78
C ASP A 105 -7.88 17.37 -6.49
N LEU A 106 -6.56 17.54 -6.55
CA LEU A 106 -5.61 16.48 -6.24
C LEU A 106 -5.77 16.01 -4.77
N LEU A 107 -5.78 16.94 -3.83
CA LEU A 107 -5.98 16.63 -2.42
C LEU A 107 -7.33 15.96 -2.15
N ASN A 108 -8.39 16.47 -2.79
CA ASN A 108 -9.73 15.92 -2.66
C ASN A 108 -9.79 14.47 -3.16
N LYS A 109 -9.24 14.19 -4.35
CA LYS A 109 -9.20 12.83 -4.92
C LYS A 109 -8.34 11.88 -4.07
N MET A 110 -7.18 12.33 -3.56
CA MET A 110 -6.36 11.54 -2.65
C MET A 110 -7.10 11.20 -1.35
N ASN A 111 -7.82 12.17 -0.75
CA ASN A 111 -8.63 11.95 0.43
C ASN A 111 -9.76 10.91 0.20
N ILE A 112 -10.33 10.88 -1.00
CA ILE A 112 -11.35 9.88 -1.33
C ILE A 112 -10.73 8.50 -1.48
N LEU A 113 -9.58 8.37 -2.16
CA LEU A 113 -8.85 7.10 -2.24
C LEU A 113 -8.50 6.54 -0.84
N GLU A 114 -8.24 7.42 0.12
CA GLU A 114 -7.99 7.05 1.52
C GLU A 114 -9.29 6.61 2.22
N LYS A 115 -10.37 7.39 2.12
CA LYS A 115 -11.68 7.07 2.73
C LYS A 115 -12.35 5.84 2.15
N THR A 116 -12.03 5.48 0.91
CA THR A 116 -12.51 4.26 0.24
C THR A 116 -11.59 3.05 0.44
N PHE A 117 -10.59 3.16 1.34
CA PHE A 117 -9.66 2.10 1.67
C PHE A 117 -8.85 1.55 0.49
N ILE A 118 -8.63 2.35 -0.53
CA ILE A 118 -7.73 2.01 -1.65
C ILE A 118 -6.30 2.31 -1.25
N CYS A 119 -6.06 3.53 -0.74
CA CYS A 119 -4.76 3.98 -0.28
C CYS A 119 -4.79 4.26 1.22
N LEU A 120 -3.62 4.27 1.81
CA LEU A 120 -3.38 4.81 3.14
C LEU A 120 -2.30 5.89 3.06
N ARG A 121 -2.45 6.92 3.91
CA ARG A 121 -1.53 8.04 4.01
C ARG A 121 -0.65 7.85 5.24
N SER A 122 0.66 7.86 5.03
CA SER A 122 1.65 7.87 6.08
C SER A 122 2.19 9.28 6.24
N LEU A 123 1.86 9.93 7.36
CA LEU A 123 2.35 11.26 7.69
C LEU A 123 3.78 11.18 8.28
N PRO A 124 4.62 12.21 8.13
CA PRO A 124 5.90 12.24 8.82
C PRO A 124 5.69 12.39 10.32
N PHE A 125 6.40 11.58 11.11
CA PHE A 125 6.39 11.71 12.56
C PHE A 125 7.12 12.97 13.01
N HIS A 126 6.45 13.80 13.79
CA HIS A 126 7.04 14.93 14.49
C HIS A 126 6.48 15.03 15.90
N THR A 127 7.30 15.48 16.86
CA THR A 127 6.84 15.81 18.20
C THR A 127 5.83 16.96 18.20
N ASN A 128 6.01 17.92 17.29
CA ASN A 128 5.02 18.95 17.03
C ASN A 128 3.99 18.47 16.00
N LYS A 129 2.79 18.13 16.45
CA LYS A 129 1.70 17.60 15.62
C LYS A 129 1.26 18.54 14.50
N ARG A 130 1.37 19.85 14.67
CA ARG A 130 1.08 20.82 13.60
C ARG A 130 2.05 20.66 12.41
N THR A 131 3.30 20.31 12.69
CA THR A 131 4.30 20.07 11.66
C THR A 131 3.98 18.80 10.87
N GLU A 132 3.42 17.75 11.49
CA GLU A 132 2.97 16.54 10.79
C GLU A 132 1.93 16.87 9.72
N LEU A 133 0.98 17.76 10.01
CA LEU A 133 -0.15 18.08 9.12
C LEU A 133 0.24 18.85 7.85
N VAL A 134 1.32 19.63 7.90
CA VAL A 134 1.72 20.51 6.78
C VAL A 134 2.75 19.90 5.86
N LYS A 135 3.37 18.78 6.26
CA LYS A 135 4.38 18.10 5.44
C LYS A 135 3.77 17.06 4.51
N ALA A 136 4.45 16.84 3.38
CA ALA A 136 4.01 15.86 2.40
C ALA A 136 4.03 14.44 2.98
N PRO A 137 2.98 13.64 2.76
CA PRO A 137 2.92 12.24 3.18
C PRO A 137 3.65 11.31 2.23
N LYS A 138 3.86 10.06 2.66
CA LYS A 138 3.99 8.91 1.77
C LYS A 138 2.60 8.31 1.51
N MET A 139 2.42 7.68 0.35
CA MET A 139 1.20 6.93 0.04
C MET A 139 1.53 5.46 -0.16
N PHE A 140 0.67 4.61 0.39
CA PHE A 140 0.70 3.16 0.23
C PHE A 140 -0.67 2.66 -0.20
N PHE A 141 -0.75 1.42 -0.68
CA PHE A 141 -2.00 0.77 -1.02
C PHE A 141 -2.37 -0.25 0.07
N LEU A 142 -3.64 -0.31 0.44
CA LEU A 142 -4.12 -1.27 1.43
C LEU A 142 -4.11 -2.71 0.91
N ASP A 143 -4.11 -2.90 -0.41
CA ASP A 143 -3.96 -4.20 -1.03
C ASP A 143 -2.89 -4.16 -2.13
N ALA A 144 -1.87 -5.03 -2.01
CA ALA A 144 -0.77 -5.09 -2.97
C ALA A 144 -1.22 -5.61 -4.34
N GLY A 145 -2.18 -6.55 -4.39
CA GLY A 145 -2.73 -7.09 -5.63
C GLY A 145 -3.49 -6.03 -6.41
N PHE A 146 -4.27 -5.19 -5.72
CA PHE A 146 -4.92 -4.04 -6.34
C PHE A 146 -3.89 -3.08 -6.94
N ARG A 147 -2.87 -2.71 -6.17
CA ARG A 147 -1.75 -1.87 -6.67
C ARG A 147 -1.07 -2.47 -7.89
N ASN A 148 -0.78 -3.77 -7.86
CA ASN A 148 -0.12 -4.46 -8.96
C ASN A 148 -1.02 -4.56 -10.20
N THR A 149 -2.34 -4.62 -10.02
CA THR A 149 -3.33 -4.53 -11.12
C THR A 149 -3.27 -3.17 -11.80
N VAL A 150 -3.19 -2.09 -11.02
CA VAL A 150 -3.08 -0.72 -11.55
C VAL A 150 -1.87 -0.56 -12.47
N ILE A 151 -0.71 -1.05 -12.05
CA ILE A 151 0.53 -0.97 -12.85
C ILE A 151 0.73 -2.16 -13.81
N LYS A 152 -0.21 -3.10 -13.85
CA LYS A 152 -0.19 -4.31 -14.70
C LYS A 152 1.09 -5.15 -14.51
N ASN A 153 1.56 -5.29 -13.27
CA ASN A 153 2.78 -6.03 -12.96
C ASN A 153 2.55 -7.11 -11.92
N PHE A 154 2.46 -8.37 -12.37
CA PHE A 154 2.33 -9.58 -11.55
C PHE A 154 3.58 -10.47 -11.61
N GLN A 155 4.73 -9.88 -11.95
CA GLN A 155 6.00 -10.61 -11.96
C GLN A 155 6.36 -11.12 -10.55
N PRO A 156 7.10 -12.25 -10.46
CA PRO A 156 7.65 -12.74 -9.20
C PRO A 156 8.44 -11.65 -8.48
N VAL A 157 8.29 -11.56 -7.16
CA VAL A 157 8.93 -10.51 -6.35
C VAL A 157 10.45 -10.48 -6.53
N SER A 158 11.08 -11.64 -6.75
CA SER A 158 12.53 -11.76 -6.99
C SER A 158 13.01 -11.08 -8.29
N GLN A 159 12.13 -10.87 -9.24
CA GLN A 159 12.44 -10.24 -10.55
C GLN A 159 12.04 -8.77 -10.59
N ARG A 160 11.50 -8.21 -9.51
CA ARG A 160 10.97 -6.85 -9.46
C ARG A 160 11.99 -5.85 -8.95
N GLN A 161 12.12 -4.73 -9.65
CA GLN A 161 12.95 -3.60 -9.21
C GLN A 161 12.35 -2.87 -8.00
N ASP A 162 11.02 -2.88 -7.88
CA ASP A 162 10.28 -2.23 -6.78
C ASP A 162 10.05 -3.14 -5.56
N LYS A 163 10.83 -4.22 -5.42
CA LYS A 163 10.74 -5.21 -4.33
C LYS A 163 10.74 -4.56 -2.95
N GLY A 164 11.65 -3.62 -2.69
CA GLY A 164 11.74 -2.91 -1.40
C GLY A 164 10.46 -2.14 -1.10
N ALA A 165 10.01 -1.29 -2.03
CA ALA A 165 8.78 -0.52 -1.89
C ALA A 165 7.54 -1.42 -1.72
N LEU A 166 7.51 -2.59 -2.35
CA LEU A 166 6.43 -3.57 -2.21
C LEU A 166 6.39 -4.16 -0.79
N TYR A 167 7.55 -4.41 -0.18
CA TYR A 167 7.65 -4.88 1.21
C TYR A 167 7.27 -3.78 2.21
N GLU A 168 7.68 -2.54 1.97
CA GLU A 168 7.21 -1.40 2.75
C GLU A 168 5.69 -1.27 2.65
N ASN A 169 5.12 -1.38 1.44
CA ASN A 169 3.67 -1.33 1.24
C ASN A 169 2.93 -2.43 2.01
N PHE A 170 3.46 -3.65 2.00
CA PHE A 170 2.93 -4.74 2.82
C PHE A 170 2.95 -4.38 4.30
N ALA A 171 4.09 -3.95 4.83
CA ALA A 171 4.23 -3.60 6.24
C ALA A 171 3.28 -2.45 6.64
N ALA A 172 3.21 -1.38 5.82
CA ALA A 172 2.28 -0.27 6.01
C ALA A 172 0.82 -0.74 6.11
N SER A 173 0.39 -1.60 5.18
CA SER A 173 -0.97 -2.13 5.16
C SER A 173 -1.27 -2.99 6.39
N GLU A 174 -0.33 -3.82 6.84
CA GLU A 174 -0.51 -4.68 8.02
C GLU A 174 -0.50 -3.88 9.33
N ILE A 175 0.32 -2.83 9.43
CA ILE A 175 0.30 -1.90 10.57
C ILE A 175 -1.05 -1.20 10.67
N CYS A 176 -1.55 -0.68 9.54
CA CYS A 176 -2.87 -0.04 9.45
C CYS A 176 -4.02 -0.99 9.83
N LYS A 177 -4.02 -2.23 9.31
CA LYS A 177 -5.04 -3.26 9.63
C LYS A 177 -5.06 -3.65 11.11
N LYS A 178 -3.95 -3.48 11.82
CA LYS A 178 -3.86 -3.66 13.27
C LYS A 178 -4.36 -2.45 14.07
N GLY A 179 -4.84 -1.41 13.39
CA GLY A 179 -5.38 -0.20 14.02
C GLY A 179 -4.33 0.80 14.48
N PHE A 180 -3.10 0.73 13.98
CA PHE A 180 -2.08 1.71 14.26
C PHE A 180 -1.99 2.76 13.16
N ASP A 181 -1.70 4.00 13.55
CA ASP A 181 -1.34 5.05 12.61
C ASP A 181 0.02 4.72 11.96
N VAL A 182 0.05 4.79 10.64
CA VAL A 182 1.28 4.58 9.88
C VAL A 182 1.97 5.93 9.70
N LYS A 183 3.13 6.10 10.30
CA LYS A 183 3.96 7.30 10.17
C LYS A 183 5.36 6.92 9.72
N TYR A 184 6.07 7.83 9.07
CA TYR A 184 7.48 7.69 8.74
C TYR A 184 8.30 8.79 9.42
N TRP A 185 9.62 8.62 9.55
CA TRP A 185 10.48 9.68 10.03
C TRP A 185 11.63 9.91 9.05
N ARG A 186 11.92 11.19 8.78
CA ARG A 186 12.99 11.57 7.86
C ARG A 186 13.63 12.88 8.27
N THR A 187 14.97 12.94 8.22
CA THR A 187 15.76 14.15 8.44
C THR A 187 15.92 14.96 7.15
N LYS A 188 16.38 16.20 7.29
CA LYS A 188 16.79 17.04 6.14
C LYS A 188 17.96 16.42 5.39
N SER A 189 18.85 15.70 6.07
CA SER A 189 19.99 14.96 5.50
C SER A 189 19.62 13.61 4.87
N LYS A 190 18.32 13.32 4.73
CA LYS A 190 17.76 12.10 4.12
C LYS A 190 17.96 10.80 4.92
N ALA A 191 18.42 10.86 6.19
CA ALA A 191 18.27 9.70 7.05
C ALA A 191 16.79 9.43 7.30
N GLU A 192 16.36 8.16 7.18
CA GLU A 192 14.95 7.78 7.17
C GLU A 192 14.73 6.54 8.04
N VAL A 193 13.56 6.49 8.67
CA VAL A 193 12.99 5.30 9.32
C VAL A 193 11.66 5.04 8.63
N ASP A 194 11.49 3.83 8.12
CA ASP A 194 10.35 3.47 7.27
C ASP A 194 9.03 3.66 7.98
N PHE A 195 8.93 3.20 9.24
CA PHE A 195 7.72 3.34 10.05
C PHE A 195 8.03 3.76 11.48
N VAL A 196 7.16 4.60 12.00
CA VAL A 196 7.14 5.01 13.41
C VAL A 196 5.75 4.74 13.96
N ILE A 197 5.67 3.86 14.97
CA ILE A 197 4.41 3.44 15.58
C ILE A 197 4.33 4.00 17.00
N GLU A 198 3.25 4.69 17.31
CA GLU A 198 2.95 5.16 18.67
C GLU A 198 2.12 4.09 19.39
N LYS A 199 2.65 3.49 20.44
CA LYS A 199 1.97 2.46 21.22
C LYS A 199 2.08 2.72 22.71
N ARG A 200 0.94 2.97 23.38
CA ARG A 200 0.87 3.22 24.84
C ARG A 200 1.86 4.30 25.32
N GLY A 201 2.02 5.38 24.55
CA GLY A 201 2.94 6.47 24.87
C GLY A 201 4.41 6.22 24.50
N ALA A 202 4.76 5.04 24.02
CA ALA A 202 6.08 4.74 23.50
C ALA A 202 6.12 4.92 21.97
N VAL A 203 7.25 5.41 21.46
CA VAL A 203 7.54 5.55 20.03
C VAL A 203 8.43 4.40 19.61
N VAL A 204 7.96 3.56 18.70
CA VAL A 204 8.68 2.38 18.21
C VAL A 204 9.05 2.60 16.74
N PRO A 205 10.33 2.73 16.41
CA PRO A 205 10.80 2.76 15.03
C PRO A 205 10.86 1.34 14.45
N GLU A 206 10.46 1.21 13.19
CA GLU A 206 10.50 -0.05 12.44
C GLU A 206 11.17 0.18 11.08
N GLU A 207 12.09 -0.69 10.70
CA GLU A 207 12.82 -0.62 9.44
C GLU A 207 12.62 -1.93 8.65
N ILE A 208 12.28 -1.82 7.38
CA ILE A 208 12.03 -2.97 6.50
C ILE A 208 13.24 -3.24 5.62
N LYS A 209 13.87 -4.40 5.77
CA LYS A 209 15.04 -4.80 4.98
C LYS A 209 14.68 -5.93 4.02
N SER A 210 14.91 -5.68 2.73
CA SER A 210 14.79 -6.69 1.67
C SER A 210 16.18 -7.29 1.38
N HIS A 211 16.54 -8.34 2.10
CA HIS A 211 17.76 -9.11 1.79
C HIS A 211 17.50 -10.15 0.71
#